data_f349bbeaea68200c901ef72a5fbb4354
#
_entry.id   f349bbeaea68200c901ef72a5fbb4354
#
_cell.length_a   1.000
_cell.length_b   1.000
_cell.length_c   1.000
_cell.angle_alpha   90.00
_cell.angle_beta   90.00
_cell.angle_gamma   90.00
#
_symmetry.space_group_name_H-M   'P 1'
#
loop_
_entity.id
_entity.type
_entity.pdbx_description
1 polymer ?
#
loop_
_entity_poly.entity_id
_entity_poly.type
_entity_poly.pdbx_seq_one_letter_code
_entity_poly.pdbx_strand_id
1 'polypeptide(L)'
;AGHEVVCCVRDPKRFNPPESIKGNVSVIQLDLLDETSLKNIPKDIDGAFYLVHSMSSTGDYESMEEVSAINFRNALNKTLVNHVVYLGGIINESKLSKHLASRKNVEIELSKGAYNFTALRAGIIIGSGSASFEIIRDLVEKLPVMITPKWLNTKCQPIGISDVIALLSKSIFNPNTFNDNFDIGGP
;
A
#
# COMPACT_ATOMS: atom_id res chain seq x y z
N ALA A 1 -13.11 -0.77 -16.26
CA ALA A 1 -12.62 -0.62 -17.61
C ALA A 1 -12.90 0.80 -18.11
N GLY A 2 -12.02 1.37 -18.95
CA GLY A 2 -12.14 2.76 -19.42
C GLY A 2 -11.28 3.77 -18.64
N HIS A 3 -10.44 3.31 -17.74
CA HIS A 3 -9.47 4.16 -17.03
C HIS A 3 -8.09 4.07 -17.70
N GLU A 4 -7.40 5.18 -17.75
CA GLU A 4 -5.96 5.24 -18.01
C GLU A 4 -5.22 5.08 -16.69
N VAL A 5 -4.18 4.26 -16.68
CA VAL A 5 -3.42 3.94 -15.46
C VAL A 5 -1.97 4.34 -15.62
N VAL A 6 -1.46 5.12 -14.69
CA VAL A 6 -0.04 5.49 -14.60
C VAL A 6 0.61 4.67 -13.51
N CYS A 7 1.45 3.71 -13.90
CA CYS A 7 2.23 2.91 -12.97
C CYS A 7 3.54 3.62 -12.60
N CYS A 8 3.64 4.04 -11.35
CA CYS A 8 4.81 4.70 -10.81
C CYS A 8 5.77 3.67 -10.22
N VAL A 9 6.96 3.50 -10.79
CA VAL A 9 7.94 2.50 -10.37
C VAL A 9 9.34 3.10 -10.29
N ARG A 10 10.17 2.60 -9.37
CA ARG A 10 11.57 3.06 -9.25
C ARG A 10 12.42 2.66 -10.45
N ASP A 11 12.18 1.48 -11.01
CA ASP A 11 12.89 0.96 -12.16
C ASP A 11 11.90 0.45 -13.23
N PRO A 12 11.59 1.25 -14.26
CA PRO A 12 10.68 0.86 -15.34
C PRO A 12 11.08 -0.41 -16.09
N LYS A 13 12.38 -0.75 -16.09
CA LYS A 13 12.87 -1.97 -16.80
C LYS A 13 12.44 -3.26 -16.12
N ARG A 14 12.08 -3.18 -14.82
CA ARG A 14 11.63 -4.32 -14.01
C ARG A 14 10.11 -4.49 -14.02
N PHE A 15 9.37 -3.58 -14.63
CA PHE A 15 7.92 -3.62 -14.69
C PHE A 15 7.44 -3.79 -16.13
N ASN A 16 6.72 -4.86 -16.40
CA ASN A 16 6.13 -5.13 -17.70
C ASN A 16 4.63 -5.41 -17.53
N PRO A 17 3.75 -4.46 -17.91
CA PRO A 17 2.30 -4.66 -17.79
C PRO A 17 1.88 -5.81 -18.74
N PRO A 18 0.85 -6.59 -18.36
CA PRO A 18 0.28 -7.62 -19.24
C PRO A 18 -0.15 -7.04 -20.58
N GLU A 19 0.07 -7.75 -21.66
CA GLU A 19 -0.27 -7.30 -23.03
C GLU A 19 -1.74 -6.89 -23.17
N SER A 20 -2.65 -7.57 -22.46
CA SER A 20 -4.10 -7.29 -22.51
C SER A 20 -4.50 -5.90 -22.01
N ILE A 21 -3.65 -5.22 -21.25
CA ILE A 21 -3.92 -3.90 -20.67
C ILE A 21 -2.89 -2.85 -21.09
N LYS A 22 -1.89 -3.23 -21.86
CA LYS A 22 -0.73 -2.39 -22.21
C LYS A 22 -1.11 -1.07 -22.89
N GLY A 23 -2.20 -1.07 -23.66
CA GLY A 23 -2.71 0.15 -24.32
C GLY A 23 -3.28 1.20 -23.38
N ASN A 24 -3.65 0.83 -22.15
CA ASN A 24 -4.23 1.73 -21.15
C ASN A 24 -3.31 1.97 -19.95
N VAL A 25 -2.07 1.50 -20.01
CA VAL A 25 -1.08 1.61 -18.93
C VAL A 25 0.14 2.34 -19.43
N SER A 26 0.46 3.44 -18.78
CA SER A 26 1.75 4.12 -18.92
C SER A 26 2.62 3.82 -17.70
N VAL A 27 3.94 3.81 -17.90
CA VAL A 27 4.90 3.54 -16.83
C VAL A 27 5.84 4.71 -16.71
N ILE A 28 5.94 5.29 -15.51
CA ILE A 28 6.85 6.38 -15.23
C ILE A 28 7.86 5.99 -14.15
N GLN A 29 9.05 6.53 -14.24
CA GLN A 29 10.04 6.41 -13.19
C GLN A 29 9.69 7.38 -12.06
N LEU A 30 9.53 6.85 -10.85
CA LEU A 30 9.22 7.62 -9.65
C LEU A 30 9.91 7.01 -8.43
N ASP A 31 10.75 7.79 -7.78
CA ASP A 31 11.28 7.50 -6.44
C ASP A 31 10.75 8.58 -5.48
N LEU A 32 9.99 8.16 -4.47
CA LEU A 32 9.39 9.09 -3.50
C LEU A 32 10.43 9.80 -2.62
N LEU A 33 11.67 9.35 -2.60
CA LEU A 33 12.78 10.00 -1.91
C LEU A 33 13.55 10.97 -2.81
N ASP A 34 13.30 10.96 -4.10
CA ASP A 34 13.89 11.90 -5.08
C ASP A 34 12.86 12.94 -5.54
N GLU A 35 12.96 14.14 -4.99
CA GLU A 35 12.06 15.24 -5.32
C GLU A 35 12.06 15.60 -6.82
N THR A 36 13.13 15.30 -7.55
CA THR A 36 13.21 15.58 -8.98
C THR A 36 12.30 14.64 -9.77
N SER A 37 12.23 13.38 -9.35
CA SER A 37 11.36 12.35 -9.96
C SER A 37 9.88 12.61 -9.73
N LEU A 38 9.50 13.28 -8.63
CA LEU A 38 8.12 13.62 -8.32
C LEU A 38 7.47 14.56 -9.36
N LYS A 39 8.27 15.29 -10.12
CA LYS A 39 7.79 16.14 -11.22
C LYS A 39 7.21 15.34 -12.39
N ASN A 40 7.51 14.04 -12.44
CA ASN A 40 6.98 13.13 -13.47
C ASN A 40 5.51 12.75 -13.22
N ILE A 41 4.96 13.02 -12.04
CA ILE A 41 3.55 12.76 -11.74
C ILE A 41 2.69 13.66 -12.63
N PRO A 42 1.77 13.09 -13.44
CA PRO A 42 0.85 13.87 -14.25
C PRO A 42 -0.02 14.78 -13.38
N LYS A 43 -0.37 15.95 -13.87
CA LYS A 43 -1.14 16.91 -13.09
C LYS A 43 -2.66 16.75 -13.21
N ASP A 44 -3.10 16.05 -14.20
CA ASP A 44 -4.49 15.81 -14.58
C ASP A 44 -5.05 14.46 -14.10
N ILE A 45 -4.44 13.87 -13.07
CA ILE A 45 -4.89 12.62 -12.47
C ILE A 45 -6.12 12.85 -11.59
N ASP A 46 -7.10 11.95 -11.67
CA ASP A 46 -8.33 11.99 -10.87
C ASP A 46 -8.15 11.31 -9.51
N GLY A 47 -7.38 10.25 -9.45
CA GLY A 47 -7.18 9.46 -8.22
C GLY A 47 -5.84 8.76 -8.16
N ALA A 48 -5.44 8.35 -6.96
CA ALA A 48 -4.19 7.64 -6.76
C ALA A 48 -4.32 6.54 -5.70
N PHE A 49 -3.56 5.46 -5.90
CA PHE A 49 -3.33 4.43 -4.91
C PHE A 49 -1.93 4.57 -4.33
N TYR A 50 -1.82 4.60 -3.00
CA TYR A 50 -0.55 4.50 -2.32
C TYR A 50 -0.35 3.08 -1.79
N LEU A 51 0.50 2.30 -2.49
CA LEU A 51 0.75 0.89 -2.22
C LEU A 51 2.23 0.63 -1.89
N VAL A 52 2.95 1.67 -1.47
CA VAL A 52 4.39 1.60 -1.23
C VAL A 52 4.69 1.12 0.18
N HIS A 53 5.64 0.18 0.29
CA HIS A 53 6.21 -0.29 1.55
C HIS A 53 7.71 -0.32 1.46
N SER A 54 8.38 0.22 2.46
CA SER A 54 9.82 0.02 2.64
C SER A 54 10.06 -1.23 3.48
N MET A 55 10.62 -2.26 2.87
CA MET A 55 11.08 -3.48 3.55
C MET A 55 12.60 -3.51 3.63
N SER A 56 13.25 -2.36 3.86
CA SER A 56 14.71 -2.33 4.00
C SER A 56 15.13 -2.82 5.39
N SER A 57 16.14 -3.67 5.43
CA SER A 57 16.77 -4.18 6.66
C SER A 57 17.66 -3.15 7.37
N THR A 58 17.77 -1.94 6.84
CA THR A 58 18.52 -0.83 7.42
C THR A 58 17.64 -0.07 8.41
N GLY A 59 18.14 0.21 9.62
CA GLY A 59 17.37 0.67 10.77
C GLY A 59 16.66 2.03 10.66
N ASP A 60 16.61 2.66 9.49
CA ASP A 60 16.05 3.99 9.25
C ASP A 60 14.80 3.99 8.33
N TYR A 61 14.15 2.82 8.19
CA TYR A 61 12.99 2.69 7.31
C TYR A 61 11.78 3.54 7.75
N GLU A 62 11.63 3.81 9.05
CA GLU A 62 10.51 4.60 9.58
C GLU A 62 10.55 6.04 9.04
N SER A 63 11.72 6.68 9.10
CA SER A 63 11.90 8.03 8.56
C SER A 63 11.75 8.07 7.04
N MET A 64 12.20 7.03 6.34
CA MET A 64 12.07 6.92 4.88
C MET A 64 10.62 6.75 4.44
N GLU A 65 9.81 5.96 5.16
CA GLU A 65 8.38 5.80 4.86
C GLU A 65 7.61 7.10 5.10
N GLU A 66 7.89 7.79 6.20
CA GLU A 66 7.27 9.08 6.52
C GLU A 66 7.63 10.15 5.48
N VAL A 67 8.93 10.29 5.13
CA VAL A 67 9.37 11.22 4.09
C VAL A 67 8.74 10.90 2.75
N SER A 68 8.65 9.62 2.38
CA SER A 68 7.98 9.19 1.14
C SER A 68 6.51 9.59 1.10
N ALA A 69 5.78 9.44 2.22
CA ALA A 69 4.38 9.84 2.32
C ALA A 69 4.21 11.36 2.23
N ILE A 70 5.06 12.13 2.91
CA ILE A 70 5.08 13.59 2.85
C ILE A 70 5.33 14.08 1.42
N ASN A 71 6.33 13.53 0.76
CA ASN A 71 6.71 13.89 -0.60
C ASN A 71 5.58 13.57 -1.58
N PHE A 72 4.98 12.38 -1.48
CA PHE A 72 3.84 11.99 -2.30
C PHE A 72 2.66 12.93 -2.10
N ARG A 73 2.24 13.18 -0.84
CA ARG A 73 1.18 14.15 -0.53
C ARG A 73 1.45 15.53 -1.11
N ASN A 74 2.66 16.05 -0.93
CA ASN A 74 3.04 17.38 -1.41
C ASN A 74 3.05 17.45 -2.95
N ALA A 75 3.41 16.37 -3.62
CA ALA A 75 3.35 16.27 -5.07
C ALA A 75 1.89 16.24 -5.55
N LEU A 76 1.03 15.41 -4.92
CA LEU A 76 -0.37 15.30 -5.27
C LEU A 76 -1.18 16.58 -5.00
N ASN A 77 -0.85 17.33 -3.96
CA ASN A 77 -1.48 18.64 -3.70
C ASN A 77 -1.26 19.68 -4.83
N LYS A 78 -0.37 19.37 -5.77
CA LYS A 78 -0.10 20.21 -6.97
C LYS A 78 -0.78 19.66 -8.22
N THR A 79 -1.65 18.66 -8.09
CA THR A 79 -2.39 18.00 -9.17
C THR A 79 -3.89 18.21 -9.00
N LEU A 80 -4.69 17.67 -9.91
CA LEU A 80 -6.15 17.70 -9.84
C LEU A 80 -6.74 16.48 -9.09
N VAL A 81 -5.89 15.70 -8.39
CA VAL A 81 -6.32 14.48 -7.68
C VAL A 81 -7.47 14.78 -6.73
N ASN A 82 -8.54 14.03 -6.85
CA ASN A 82 -9.73 14.13 -5.99
C ASN A 82 -9.74 13.10 -4.86
N HIS A 83 -9.17 11.90 -5.11
CA HIS A 83 -9.23 10.81 -4.16
C HIS A 83 -7.92 10.01 -4.10
N VAL A 84 -7.45 9.75 -2.88
CA VAL A 84 -6.30 8.88 -2.61
C VAL A 84 -6.73 7.72 -1.74
N VAL A 85 -6.41 6.49 -2.17
CA VAL A 85 -6.65 5.26 -1.41
C VAL A 85 -5.31 4.67 -0.98
N TYR A 86 -5.18 4.45 0.32
CA TYR A 86 -4.00 3.84 0.95
C TYR A 86 -4.30 2.41 1.39
N LEU A 87 -3.39 1.49 1.11
CA LEU A 87 -3.42 0.14 1.67
C LEU A 87 -2.40 0.05 2.82
N GLY A 88 -2.90 0.09 4.03
CA GLY A 88 -2.12 0.02 5.27
C GLY A 88 -2.23 -1.32 5.99
N GLY A 89 -1.71 -1.36 7.23
CA GLY A 89 -1.86 -2.50 8.15
C GLY A 89 -2.88 -2.23 9.24
N ILE A 90 -3.49 -3.29 9.77
CA ILE A 90 -4.43 -3.20 10.91
C ILE A 90 -3.70 -2.67 12.16
N ILE A 91 -4.30 -1.70 12.84
CA ILE A 91 -3.71 -0.98 13.98
C ILE A 91 -4.59 -1.23 15.21
N ASN A 92 -4.45 -2.40 15.84
CA ASN A 92 -5.35 -2.82 16.94
C ASN A 92 -4.70 -2.84 18.33
N GLU A 93 -3.42 -2.42 18.48
CA GLU A 93 -2.70 -2.56 19.73
C GLU A 93 -2.37 -1.21 20.38
N SER A 94 -2.44 -1.18 21.72
CA SER A 94 -1.98 -0.04 22.53
C SER A 94 -0.45 0.15 22.48
N LYS A 95 0.31 -0.91 22.16
CA LYS A 95 1.75 -0.89 21.87
C LYS A 95 1.98 -1.41 20.46
N LEU A 96 2.10 -0.50 19.51
CA LEU A 96 2.40 -0.82 18.12
C LEU A 96 3.84 -1.32 17.98
N SER A 97 4.04 -2.34 17.17
CA SER A 97 5.39 -2.64 16.67
C SER A 97 5.89 -1.45 15.85
N LYS A 98 7.22 -1.32 15.71
CA LYS A 98 7.81 -0.26 14.89
C LYS A 98 7.20 -0.18 13.48
N HIS A 99 6.98 -1.33 12.84
CA HIS A 99 6.34 -1.40 11.52
C HIS A 99 4.91 -0.86 11.50
N LEU A 100 4.10 -1.19 12.50
CA LEU A 100 2.73 -0.70 12.58
C LEU A 100 2.68 0.80 12.93
N ALA A 101 3.62 1.27 13.75
CA ALA A 101 3.77 2.69 14.05
C ALA A 101 4.14 3.48 12.79
N SER A 102 5.10 3.00 11.99
CA SER A 102 5.46 3.60 10.71
C SER A 102 4.25 3.69 9.76
N ARG A 103 3.49 2.60 9.61
CA ARG A 103 2.28 2.58 8.76
C ARG A 103 1.21 3.55 9.22
N LYS A 104 1.04 3.69 10.55
CA LYS A 104 0.14 4.69 11.12
C LYS A 104 0.59 6.11 10.79
N ASN A 105 1.88 6.39 10.88
CA ASN A 105 2.43 7.69 10.52
C ASN A 105 2.22 7.99 9.02
N VAL A 106 2.46 7.02 8.14
CA VAL A 106 2.16 7.14 6.70
C VAL A 106 0.69 7.50 6.48
N GLU A 107 -0.24 6.79 7.13
CA GLU A 107 -1.68 7.08 7.03
C GLU A 107 -2.01 8.50 7.47
N ILE A 108 -1.47 8.93 8.62
CA ILE A 108 -1.65 10.29 9.15
C ILE A 108 -1.10 11.33 8.18
N GLU A 109 0.08 11.10 7.60
CA GLU A 109 0.66 12.06 6.66
C GLU A 109 -0.14 12.14 5.35
N LEU A 110 -0.60 11.03 4.81
CA LEU A 110 -1.41 11.02 3.60
C LEU A 110 -2.78 11.68 3.82
N SER A 111 -3.40 11.50 4.99
CA SER A 111 -4.71 12.09 5.30
C SER A 111 -4.70 13.62 5.41
N LYS A 112 -3.52 14.26 5.50
CA LYS A 112 -3.38 15.73 5.51
C LYS A 112 -3.43 16.36 4.13
N GLY A 113 -3.59 15.58 3.06
CA GLY A 113 -3.64 16.08 1.68
C GLY A 113 -4.91 16.88 1.37
N ALA A 114 -4.87 17.69 0.31
CA ALA A 114 -6.01 18.48 -0.17
C ALA A 114 -6.93 17.66 -1.10
N TYR A 115 -7.15 16.41 -0.78
CA TYR A 115 -7.97 15.44 -1.51
C TYR A 115 -8.79 14.60 -0.53
N ASN A 116 -9.80 13.87 -1.01
CA ASN A 116 -10.47 12.87 -0.18
C ASN A 116 -9.51 11.69 0.06
N PHE A 117 -9.52 11.16 1.26
CA PHE A 117 -8.60 10.09 1.65
C PHE A 117 -9.36 8.87 2.16
N THR A 118 -8.95 7.67 1.74
CA THR A 118 -9.46 6.41 2.28
C THR A 118 -8.30 5.51 2.66
N ALA A 119 -8.30 4.98 3.88
CA ALA A 119 -7.36 3.95 4.30
C ALA A 119 -8.06 2.59 4.37
N LEU A 120 -7.54 1.60 3.64
CA LEU A 120 -7.87 0.20 3.82
C LEU A 120 -6.75 -0.47 4.62
N ARG A 121 -7.06 -1.00 5.80
CA ARG A 121 -6.10 -1.62 6.70
C ARG A 121 -6.27 -3.12 6.64
N ALA A 122 -5.31 -3.82 6.07
CA ALA A 122 -5.31 -5.27 5.95
C ALA A 122 -4.38 -5.93 6.97
N GLY A 123 -4.73 -7.13 7.40
CA GLY A 123 -3.82 -8.03 8.10
C GLY A 123 -2.90 -8.75 7.11
N ILE A 124 -2.81 -10.08 7.23
CA ILE A 124 -2.03 -10.90 6.30
C ILE A 124 -2.79 -11.05 5.00
N ILE A 125 -2.19 -10.61 3.90
CA ILE A 125 -2.75 -10.78 2.56
C ILE A 125 -2.26 -12.11 1.99
N ILE A 126 -3.19 -12.99 1.63
CA ILE A 126 -2.91 -14.30 1.03
C ILE A 126 -3.00 -14.18 -0.49
N GLY A 127 -1.93 -14.57 -1.18
CA GLY A 127 -1.90 -14.58 -2.64
C GLY A 127 -0.54 -14.97 -3.18
N SER A 128 -0.49 -15.28 -4.46
CA SER A 128 0.79 -15.57 -5.14
C SER A 128 1.72 -14.36 -5.04
N GLY A 129 2.95 -14.58 -4.59
CA GLY A 129 3.95 -13.53 -4.38
C GLY A 129 3.82 -12.76 -3.05
N SER A 130 2.89 -13.14 -2.16
CA SER A 130 2.85 -12.60 -0.80
C SER A 130 3.99 -13.16 0.04
N ALA A 131 5.02 -12.35 0.29
CA ALA A 131 6.18 -12.77 1.07
C ALA A 131 5.80 -13.31 2.46
N SER A 132 4.84 -12.68 3.14
CA SER A 132 4.38 -13.13 4.46
C SER A 132 3.70 -14.50 4.41
N PHE A 133 2.89 -14.74 3.39
CA PHE A 133 2.22 -16.03 3.21
C PHE A 133 3.22 -17.13 2.85
N GLU A 134 4.14 -16.86 1.92
CA GLU A 134 5.18 -17.81 1.52
C GLU A 134 6.08 -18.22 2.68
N ILE A 135 6.46 -17.26 3.55
CA ILE A 135 7.25 -17.55 4.77
C ILE A 135 6.47 -18.47 5.71
N ILE A 136 5.19 -18.18 5.97
CA ILE A 136 4.36 -19.00 6.87
C ILE A 136 4.20 -20.40 6.28
N ARG A 137 3.90 -20.52 5.00
CA ARG A 137 3.78 -21.81 4.31
C ARG A 137 5.07 -22.62 4.41
N ASP A 138 6.20 -22.01 4.09
CA ASP A 138 7.52 -22.66 4.12
C ASP A 138 7.90 -23.14 5.52
N LEU A 139 7.57 -22.35 6.56
CA LEU A 139 7.77 -22.77 7.94
C LEU A 139 6.93 -23.99 8.30
N VAL A 140 5.65 -24.01 7.94
CA VAL A 140 4.72 -25.11 8.26
C VAL A 140 5.09 -26.38 7.48
N GLU A 141 5.45 -26.24 6.19
CA GLU A 141 5.74 -27.41 5.32
C GLU A 141 7.13 -28.02 5.57
N LYS A 142 8.12 -27.19 5.91
CA LYS A 142 9.52 -27.64 5.99
C LYS A 142 10.01 -28.01 7.39
N LEU A 143 9.33 -27.54 8.44
CA LEU A 143 9.73 -27.79 9.82
C LEU A 143 8.93 -28.97 10.42
N PRO A 144 9.58 -30.14 10.70
CA PRO A 144 8.91 -31.31 11.29
C PRO A 144 8.46 -31.06 12.75
N VAL A 145 9.14 -30.18 13.44
CA VAL A 145 8.81 -29.72 14.81
C VAL A 145 9.06 -28.24 14.91
N MET A 146 8.07 -27.50 15.42
CA MET A 146 8.17 -26.06 15.57
C MET A 146 7.99 -25.68 17.04
N ILE A 147 9.02 -25.07 17.64
CA ILE A 147 8.90 -24.45 18.95
C ILE A 147 8.26 -23.08 18.74
N THR A 148 7.03 -22.96 19.20
CA THR A 148 6.25 -21.74 18.95
C THR A 148 6.29 -20.78 20.14
N PRO A 149 6.59 -19.51 19.94
CA PRO A 149 6.47 -18.49 20.98
C PRO A 149 5.02 -18.24 21.37
N LYS A 150 4.80 -17.72 22.59
CA LYS A 150 3.43 -17.42 23.09
C LYS A 150 2.61 -16.47 22.21
N TRP A 151 3.27 -15.60 21.45
CA TRP A 151 2.60 -14.66 20.54
C TRP A 151 1.94 -15.34 19.32
N LEU A 152 2.24 -16.61 19.06
CA LEU A 152 1.57 -17.37 17.99
C LEU A 152 0.07 -17.57 18.25
N ASN A 153 -0.37 -17.41 19.49
CA ASN A 153 -1.79 -17.44 19.85
C ASN A 153 -2.56 -16.15 19.49
N THR A 154 -1.86 -15.14 18.96
CA THR A 154 -2.50 -13.90 18.48
C THR A 154 -3.40 -14.23 17.29
N LYS A 155 -4.68 -13.92 17.43
CA LYS A 155 -5.64 -14.10 16.34
C LYS A 155 -5.33 -13.12 15.23
N CYS A 156 -5.30 -13.58 14.00
CA CYS A 156 -5.23 -12.75 12.81
C CYS A 156 -6.40 -13.10 11.88
N GLN A 157 -6.81 -12.14 11.08
CA GLN A 157 -7.84 -12.32 10.07
C GLN A 157 -7.20 -12.09 8.70
N PRO A 158 -6.76 -13.17 8.02
CA PRO A 158 -6.16 -13.04 6.70
C PRO A 158 -7.21 -12.65 5.65
N ILE A 159 -6.77 -12.06 4.55
CA ILE A 159 -7.63 -11.68 3.44
C ILE A 159 -7.01 -12.14 2.11
N GLY A 160 -7.82 -12.62 1.18
CA GLY A 160 -7.38 -12.98 -0.16
C GLY A 160 -6.99 -11.75 -0.99
N ILE A 161 -5.93 -11.87 -1.81
CA ILE A 161 -5.50 -10.77 -2.68
C ILE A 161 -6.61 -10.31 -3.64
N SER A 162 -7.44 -11.25 -4.11
CA SER A 162 -8.59 -10.92 -4.98
C SER A 162 -9.60 -10.00 -4.29
N ASP A 163 -9.85 -10.23 -2.99
CA ASP A 163 -10.76 -9.40 -2.20
C ASP A 163 -10.15 -8.03 -1.93
N VAL A 164 -8.84 -7.97 -1.64
CA VAL A 164 -8.12 -6.68 -1.49
C VAL A 164 -8.23 -5.85 -2.76
N ILE A 165 -7.98 -6.46 -3.94
CA ILE A 165 -8.09 -5.78 -5.24
C ILE A 165 -9.53 -5.30 -5.47
N ALA A 166 -10.53 -6.14 -5.17
CA ALA A 166 -11.94 -5.77 -5.31
C ALA A 166 -12.32 -4.60 -4.39
N LEU A 167 -11.85 -4.60 -3.14
CA LEU A 167 -12.10 -3.52 -2.18
C LEU A 167 -11.40 -2.23 -2.60
N LEU A 168 -10.12 -2.27 -3.00
CA LEU A 168 -9.42 -1.12 -3.55
C LEU A 168 -10.16 -0.51 -4.73
N SER A 169 -10.58 -1.36 -5.70
CA SER A 169 -11.29 -0.92 -6.90
C SER A 169 -12.68 -0.34 -6.61
N LYS A 170 -13.35 -0.80 -5.55
CA LYS A 170 -14.67 -0.28 -5.12
C LYS A 170 -14.57 0.96 -4.26
N SER A 171 -13.42 1.19 -3.61
CA SER A 171 -13.20 2.35 -2.75
C SER A 171 -12.87 3.60 -3.55
N ILE A 172 -12.08 3.46 -4.64
CA ILE A 172 -11.70 4.63 -5.43
C ILE A 172 -12.94 5.33 -6.01
N PHE A 173 -13.00 6.65 -5.82
CA PHE A 173 -14.13 7.51 -6.22
C PHE A 173 -15.48 7.17 -5.59
N ASN A 174 -15.51 6.38 -4.51
CA ASN A 174 -16.73 6.08 -3.77
C ASN A 174 -16.91 7.09 -2.63
N PRO A 175 -17.91 7.99 -2.68
CA PRO A 175 -18.10 9.00 -1.64
C PRO A 175 -18.35 8.44 -0.24
N ASN A 176 -18.88 7.21 -0.16
CA ASN A 176 -19.13 6.55 1.14
C ASN A 176 -17.84 6.09 1.85
N THR A 177 -16.70 6.19 1.19
CA THR A 177 -15.40 5.83 1.78
C THR A 177 -14.49 7.04 2.02
N PHE A 178 -14.95 8.24 1.63
CA PHE A 178 -14.13 9.45 1.73
C PHE A 178 -13.85 9.83 3.18
N ASN A 179 -12.58 10.15 3.45
CA ASN A 179 -12.07 10.62 4.72
C ASN A 179 -12.35 9.66 5.88
N ASP A 180 -12.30 8.37 5.58
CA ASP A 180 -12.53 7.29 6.54
C ASP A 180 -11.49 6.16 6.40
N ASN A 181 -11.48 5.25 7.36
CA ASN A 181 -10.58 4.09 7.37
C ASN A 181 -11.38 2.82 7.70
N PHE A 182 -10.98 1.73 7.08
CA PHE A 182 -11.67 0.44 7.17
C PHE A 182 -10.66 -0.67 7.43
N ASP A 183 -10.88 -1.44 8.50
CA ASP A 183 -10.17 -2.69 8.70
C ASP A 183 -10.80 -3.76 7.81
N ILE A 184 -9.98 -4.37 6.95
CA ILE A 184 -10.44 -5.35 5.96
C ILE A 184 -9.86 -6.73 6.28
N GLY A 185 -10.71 -7.76 6.23
CA GLY A 185 -10.35 -9.14 6.52
C GLY A 185 -11.25 -10.10 5.74
N GLY A 186 -10.80 -11.33 5.62
CA GLY A 186 -11.61 -12.42 5.09
C GLY A 186 -12.67 -12.88 6.09
N PRO A 187 -13.62 -13.73 5.65
CA PRO A 187 -14.62 -14.33 6.49
C PRO A 187 -14.05 -15.30 7.52
#